data_0e5c12d4f6fc9d52030912ddb1252add
#
_entry.id   0e5c12d4f6fc9d52030912ddb1252add
#
_cell.length_a   1.000
_cell.length_b   1.000
_cell.length_c   1.000
_cell.angle_alpha   90.00
_cell.angle_beta   90.00
_cell.angle_gamma   90.00
#
_symmetry.space_group_name_H-M   'P 1'
#
loop_
_entity.id
_entity.type
_entity.pdbx_description
1 polymer ?
#
loop_
_entity_poly.entity_id
_entity_poly.type
_entity_poly.pdbx_seq_one_letter_code
_entity_poly.pdbx_strand_id
1 'polypeptide(L)'
;MNNEIGTNPAYRKVVAALDDCEKRYDVLIKETGATNDLRLASTVAILKGEVEQRRRLELELLAAVETERQRIGQDLHDDLCQRLGAIALLVGSLAKEVGALDEKLGEKLGKIPSLVTETIGSCRNLARGLHPVTLASAGLPAALEELAARVPADVKFHWPRSERIDFEPMLALHLYRIAEEAVANAVKHAGAKRITIGLAILAGRPVLEIADDGKGIGRKLKNEGMGLRNMQYRASVIGGNLTLEEREGGGTCVRCTLPLRKSKS
;
A
#
# COMPACT_ATOMS: atom_id res chain seq x y z
N MET A 1 6.02 15.31 18.50
CA MET A 1 5.60 14.05 17.88
C MET A 1 4.21 13.55 18.34
N ASN A 2 3.41 14.37 19.03
CA ASN A 2 2.12 13.94 19.60
C ASN A 2 0.86 14.49 18.91
N ASN A 3 0.96 15.12 17.72
CA ASN A 3 -0.19 15.88 17.16
C ASN A 3 -0.77 15.32 15.85
N GLU A 4 -0.29 14.19 15.32
CA GLU A 4 -0.71 13.69 14.00
C GLU A 4 -1.71 12.53 14.03
N ILE A 5 -1.96 11.95 15.21
CA ILE A 5 -2.89 10.83 15.38
C ILE A 5 -4.36 11.27 15.24
N GLY A 6 -4.65 12.56 15.44
CA GLY A 6 -5.99 13.13 15.40
C GLY A 6 -6.67 13.28 14.04
N THR A 7 -5.99 13.02 12.91
CA THR A 7 -6.49 13.37 11.57
C THR A 7 -7.28 12.26 10.85
N ASN A 8 -7.30 11.01 11.34
CA ASN A 8 -8.02 9.91 10.71
C ASN A 8 -9.55 10.03 10.90
N PRO A 9 -10.36 10.04 9.79
CA PRO A 9 -11.82 10.19 9.88
C PRO A 9 -12.52 9.06 10.66
N ALA A 10 -12.04 7.82 10.59
CA ALA A 10 -12.60 6.71 11.35
C ALA A 10 -12.31 6.87 12.86
N TYR A 11 -11.11 7.36 13.19
CA TYR A 11 -10.75 7.68 14.57
C TYR A 11 -11.56 8.85 15.11
N ARG A 12 -11.70 9.93 14.34
CA ARG A 12 -12.56 11.05 14.73
C ARG A 12 -14.00 10.60 14.98
N LYS A 13 -14.52 9.67 14.16
CA LYS A 13 -15.86 9.10 14.39
C LYS A 13 -15.95 8.28 15.68
N VAL A 14 -14.94 7.45 15.97
CA VAL A 14 -14.91 6.66 17.21
C VAL A 14 -14.70 7.59 18.42
N VAL A 15 -13.78 8.54 18.33
CA VAL A 15 -13.57 9.55 19.38
C VAL A 15 -14.81 10.41 19.56
N ALA A 16 -15.43 10.88 18.47
CA ALA A 16 -16.67 11.66 18.53
C ALA A 16 -17.83 10.86 19.11
N ALA A 17 -17.95 9.56 18.78
CA ALA A 17 -18.96 8.68 19.37
C ALA A 17 -18.70 8.41 20.86
N LEU A 18 -17.43 8.29 21.26
CA LEU A 18 -17.03 8.16 22.66
C LEU A 18 -17.28 9.47 23.44
N ASP A 19 -16.96 10.63 22.84
CA ASP A 19 -17.25 11.95 23.44
C ASP A 19 -18.76 12.22 23.53
N ASP A 20 -19.57 11.76 22.55
CA ASP A 20 -21.04 11.84 22.63
C ASP A 20 -21.60 10.91 23.74
N CYS A 21 -21.06 9.69 23.83
CA CYS A 21 -21.39 8.80 24.96
C CYS A 21 -20.98 9.39 26.28
N GLU A 22 -19.83 10.03 26.42
CA GLU A 22 -19.35 10.66 27.64
C GLU A 22 -20.25 11.84 28.05
N LYS A 23 -20.63 12.69 27.07
CA LYS A 23 -21.57 13.81 27.33
C LYS A 23 -22.96 13.34 27.76
N ARG A 24 -23.52 12.32 27.05
CA ARG A 24 -24.80 11.72 27.44
C ARG A 24 -24.74 11.09 28.82
N TYR A 25 -23.62 10.50 29.16
CA TYR A 25 -23.33 9.88 30.40
C TYR A 25 -23.23 10.92 31.55
N ASP A 26 -22.51 12.03 31.34
CA ASP A 26 -22.42 13.15 32.26
C ASP A 26 -23.79 13.78 32.57
N VAL A 27 -24.68 13.83 31.55
CA VAL A 27 -26.07 14.27 31.73
C VAL A 27 -26.85 13.29 32.59
N LEU A 28 -26.75 11.97 32.34
CA LEU A 28 -27.37 10.91 33.11
C LEU A 28 -26.88 10.89 34.57
N ILE A 29 -25.58 11.10 34.80
CA ILE A 29 -25.01 11.22 36.17
C ILE A 29 -25.63 12.38 36.90
N LYS A 30 -25.77 13.54 36.27
CA LYS A 30 -26.37 14.73 36.89
C LYS A 30 -27.85 14.54 37.23
N GLU A 31 -28.57 13.74 36.42
CA GLU A 31 -30.01 13.48 36.61
C GLU A 31 -30.29 12.37 37.61
N THR A 32 -29.42 11.36 37.80
CA THR A 32 -29.69 10.15 38.57
C THR A 32 -29.00 10.07 39.93
N GLY A 33 -28.01 10.92 40.24
CA GLY A 33 -27.36 11.02 41.55
C GLY A 33 -26.66 9.74 42.04
N ALA A 34 -26.27 8.83 41.13
CA ALA A 34 -25.96 7.46 41.48
C ALA A 34 -24.45 7.14 41.55
N THR A 35 -24.08 6.48 42.63
CA THR A 35 -22.72 5.97 42.96
C THR A 35 -22.21 4.84 42.04
N ASN A 36 -23.04 4.28 41.14
CA ASN A 36 -22.63 3.27 40.16
C ASN A 36 -21.81 3.86 38.99
N ASP A 37 -21.79 5.14 38.89
CA ASP A 37 -21.30 5.88 37.72
C ASP A 37 -19.79 6.07 37.67
N LEU A 38 -19.12 6.08 38.82
CA LEU A 38 -17.65 6.09 38.89
C LEU A 38 -17.02 4.81 38.27
N ARG A 39 -17.72 3.66 38.41
CA ARG A 39 -17.28 2.39 37.80
C ARG A 39 -17.41 2.42 36.27
N LEU A 40 -18.47 3.00 35.71
CA LEU A 40 -18.68 3.07 34.28
C LEU A 40 -17.72 4.07 33.64
N ALA A 41 -17.51 5.25 34.27
CA ALA A 41 -16.51 6.23 33.80
C ALA A 41 -15.08 5.66 33.79
N SER A 42 -14.69 4.94 34.85
CA SER A 42 -13.40 4.26 34.90
C SER A 42 -13.27 3.17 33.84
N THR A 43 -14.33 2.40 33.58
CA THR A 43 -14.35 1.36 32.54
C THR A 43 -14.23 1.97 31.14
N VAL A 44 -14.95 3.07 30.89
CA VAL A 44 -14.83 3.79 29.58
C VAL A 44 -13.44 4.38 29.39
N ALA A 45 -12.83 4.93 30.43
CA ALA A 45 -11.46 5.45 30.38
C ALA A 45 -10.44 4.34 30.11
N ILE A 46 -10.58 3.17 30.74
CA ILE A 46 -9.72 2.00 30.49
C ILE A 46 -9.89 1.51 29.05
N LEU A 47 -11.14 1.36 28.57
CA LEU A 47 -11.41 0.93 27.20
C LEU A 47 -10.85 1.92 26.17
N LYS A 48 -10.96 3.23 26.40
CA LYS A 48 -10.32 4.25 25.56
C LYS A 48 -8.80 4.06 25.51
N GLY A 49 -8.17 3.84 26.66
CA GLY A 49 -6.73 3.57 26.77
C GLY A 49 -6.30 2.31 26.01
N GLU A 50 -7.06 1.21 26.15
CA GLU A 50 -6.80 -0.03 25.43
C GLU A 50 -6.95 0.12 23.89
N VAL A 51 -8.00 0.82 23.44
CA VAL A 51 -8.22 1.10 22.02
C VAL A 51 -7.05 1.92 21.44
N GLU A 52 -6.61 2.94 22.17
CA GLU A 52 -5.48 3.78 21.74
C GLU A 52 -4.15 3.00 21.72
N GLN A 53 -3.90 2.20 22.77
CA GLN A 53 -2.72 1.34 22.85
C GLN A 53 -2.71 0.29 21.74
N ARG A 54 -3.83 -0.40 21.51
CA ARG A 54 -3.97 -1.38 20.43
C ARG A 54 -3.69 -0.74 19.07
N ARG A 55 -4.25 0.44 18.83
CA ARG A 55 -4.02 1.20 17.63
C ARG A 55 -2.54 1.56 17.44
N ARG A 56 -1.88 2.04 18.50
CA ARG A 56 -0.46 2.34 18.45
C ARG A 56 0.35 1.11 18.06
N LEU A 57 0.06 -0.05 18.65
CA LEU A 57 0.73 -1.31 18.32
C LEU A 57 0.46 -1.74 16.86
N GLU A 58 -0.77 -1.58 16.36
CA GLU A 58 -1.10 -1.84 14.95
C GLU A 58 -0.25 -0.96 14.01
N LEU A 59 -0.02 0.30 14.36
CA LEU A 59 0.81 1.25 13.60
C LEU A 59 2.28 0.85 13.62
N GLU A 60 2.81 0.51 14.79
CA GLU A 60 4.20 0.06 14.96
C GLU A 60 4.43 -1.25 14.17
N LEU A 61 3.47 -2.18 14.20
CA LEU A 61 3.52 -3.41 13.42
C LEU A 61 3.53 -3.15 11.91
N LEU A 62 2.66 -2.26 11.41
CA LEU A 62 2.64 -1.91 9.99
C LEU A 62 3.95 -1.27 9.53
N ALA A 63 4.54 -0.41 10.34
CA ALA A 63 5.85 0.19 10.06
C ALA A 63 6.96 -0.87 10.04
N ALA A 64 6.96 -1.79 11.00
CA ALA A 64 7.92 -2.89 11.06
C ALA A 64 7.80 -3.83 9.85
N VAL A 65 6.57 -4.20 9.47
CA VAL A 65 6.30 -5.01 8.28
C VAL A 65 6.79 -4.32 7.00
N GLU A 66 6.60 -3.00 6.87
CA GLU A 66 7.06 -2.27 5.69
C GLU A 66 8.60 -2.22 5.63
N THR A 67 9.26 -1.98 6.77
CA THR A 67 10.73 -2.01 6.87
C THR A 67 11.29 -3.38 6.50
N GLU A 68 10.68 -4.46 6.98
CA GLU A 68 11.11 -5.81 6.69
C GLU A 68 10.86 -6.18 5.21
N ARG A 69 9.73 -5.77 4.62
CA ARG A 69 9.47 -5.93 3.18
C ARG A 69 10.53 -5.22 2.34
N GLN A 70 10.89 -4.00 2.72
CA GLN A 70 11.94 -3.24 2.04
C GLN A 70 13.29 -3.97 2.12
N ARG A 71 13.67 -4.43 3.32
CA ARG A 71 14.93 -5.18 3.54
C ARG A 71 14.97 -6.46 2.70
N ILE A 72 13.92 -7.29 2.77
CA ILE A 72 13.85 -8.54 1.99
C ILE A 72 13.88 -8.25 0.48
N GLY A 73 13.16 -7.23 0.01
CA GLY A 73 13.16 -6.85 -1.40
C GLY A 73 14.54 -6.44 -1.90
N GLN A 74 15.29 -5.67 -1.10
CA GLN A 74 16.68 -5.30 -1.40
C GLN A 74 17.60 -6.51 -1.38
N ASP A 75 17.55 -7.36 -0.35
CA ASP A 75 18.37 -8.57 -0.24
C ASP A 75 18.14 -9.52 -1.44
N LEU A 76 16.88 -9.69 -1.87
CA LEU A 76 16.56 -10.50 -3.04
C LEU A 76 17.13 -9.90 -4.34
N HIS A 77 17.05 -8.59 -4.49
CA HIS A 77 17.52 -7.92 -5.69
C HIS A 77 19.05 -7.88 -5.75
N ASP A 78 19.71 -7.45 -4.68
CA ASP A 78 21.14 -7.13 -4.70
C ASP A 78 22.03 -8.36 -4.46
N ASP A 79 21.61 -9.29 -3.60
CA ASP A 79 22.42 -10.48 -3.32
C ASP A 79 22.02 -11.66 -4.20
N LEU A 80 20.76 -12.10 -4.11
CA LEU A 80 20.34 -13.34 -4.77
C LEU A 80 20.37 -13.23 -6.31
N CYS A 81 19.86 -12.14 -6.90
CA CYS A 81 19.87 -11.97 -8.34
C CYS A 81 21.29 -11.83 -8.91
N GLN A 82 22.20 -11.17 -8.19
CA GLN A 82 23.61 -11.04 -8.61
C GLN A 82 24.34 -12.38 -8.55
N ARG A 83 24.18 -13.16 -7.48
CA ARG A 83 24.78 -14.50 -7.37
C ARG A 83 24.28 -15.45 -8.44
N LEU A 84 22.98 -15.48 -8.68
CA LEU A 84 22.40 -16.29 -9.76
C LEU A 84 22.95 -15.87 -11.14
N GLY A 85 23.12 -14.56 -11.38
CA GLY A 85 23.72 -14.04 -12.60
C GLY A 85 25.17 -14.52 -12.80
N ALA A 86 25.98 -14.49 -11.74
CA ALA A 86 27.35 -15.02 -11.76
C ALA A 86 27.38 -16.53 -12.04
N ILE A 87 26.48 -17.32 -11.45
CA ILE A 87 26.34 -18.76 -11.71
C ILE A 87 25.99 -18.99 -13.20
N ALA A 88 25.02 -18.21 -13.75
CA ALA A 88 24.65 -18.35 -15.17
C ALA A 88 25.83 -18.10 -16.11
N LEU A 89 26.66 -17.09 -15.81
CA LEU A 89 27.85 -16.77 -16.60
C LEU A 89 28.91 -17.89 -16.51
N LEU A 90 29.20 -18.39 -15.32
CA LEU A 90 30.17 -19.48 -15.09
C LEU A 90 29.73 -20.76 -15.81
N VAL A 91 28.46 -21.14 -15.66
CA VAL A 91 27.94 -22.35 -16.32
C VAL A 91 27.91 -22.17 -17.84
N GLY A 92 27.60 -20.96 -18.33
CA GLY A 92 27.63 -20.65 -19.76
C GLY A 92 29.05 -20.76 -20.39
N SER A 93 30.11 -20.36 -19.64
CA SER A 93 31.48 -20.56 -20.04
C SER A 93 31.84 -22.04 -20.07
N LEU A 94 31.51 -22.76 -19.00
CA LEU A 94 31.80 -24.20 -18.89
C LEU A 94 31.08 -25.01 -19.98
N ALA A 95 29.84 -24.65 -20.31
CA ALA A 95 29.08 -25.30 -21.38
C ALA A 95 29.78 -25.19 -22.74
N LYS A 96 30.43 -24.06 -23.01
CA LYS A 96 31.22 -23.88 -24.28
C LYS A 96 32.48 -24.71 -24.29
N GLU A 97 33.20 -24.75 -23.17
CA GLU A 97 34.44 -25.54 -23.02
C GLU A 97 34.15 -27.04 -23.15
N VAL A 98 33.13 -27.53 -22.45
CA VAL A 98 32.72 -28.94 -22.50
C VAL A 98 32.12 -29.29 -23.85
N GLY A 99 31.38 -28.39 -24.51
CA GLY A 99 30.80 -28.59 -25.81
C GLY A 99 31.84 -28.79 -26.91
N ALA A 100 33.05 -28.26 -26.73
CA ALA A 100 34.19 -28.52 -27.63
C ALA A 100 34.76 -29.94 -27.49
N LEU A 101 34.49 -30.62 -26.37
CA LEU A 101 34.92 -31.99 -26.06
C LEU A 101 33.81 -33.02 -26.27
N ASP A 102 32.61 -32.69 -25.87
CA ASP A 102 31.40 -33.50 -25.98
C ASP A 102 30.17 -32.59 -26.23
N GLU A 103 29.72 -32.57 -27.51
CA GLU A 103 28.61 -31.73 -27.97
C GLU A 103 27.30 -31.98 -27.16
N LYS A 104 26.97 -33.26 -26.89
CA LYS A 104 25.76 -33.61 -26.16
C LYS A 104 25.79 -33.13 -24.72
N LEU A 105 26.94 -33.15 -24.09
CA LEU A 105 27.11 -32.67 -22.72
C LEU A 105 27.09 -31.14 -22.68
N GLY A 106 27.71 -30.49 -23.67
CA GLY A 106 27.69 -29.04 -23.90
C GLY A 106 26.25 -28.52 -24.07
N GLU A 107 25.43 -29.18 -24.87
CA GLU A 107 24.00 -28.83 -25.05
C GLU A 107 23.19 -28.93 -23.74
N LYS A 108 23.44 -29.99 -22.95
CA LYS A 108 22.77 -30.14 -21.64
C LYS A 108 23.14 -29.03 -20.68
N LEU A 109 24.44 -28.71 -20.60
CA LEU A 109 24.93 -27.62 -19.75
C LEU A 109 24.44 -26.27 -20.23
N GLY A 110 24.32 -26.06 -21.54
CA GLY A 110 23.85 -24.83 -22.19
C GLY A 110 22.39 -24.47 -21.85
N LYS A 111 21.59 -25.41 -21.35
CA LYS A 111 20.20 -25.15 -20.89
C LYS A 111 20.15 -24.55 -19.49
N ILE A 112 21.18 -24.70 -18.66
CA ILE A 112 21.18 -24.22 -17.28
C ILE A 112 21.15 -22.68 -17.22
N PRO A 113 21.94 -21.92 -17.98
CA PRO A 113 21.88 -20.45 -17.96
C PRO A 113 20.49 -19.87 -18.27
N SER A 114 19.73 -20.50 -19.17
CA SER A 114 18.37 -20.03 -19.48
C SER A 114 17.42 -20.25 -18.32
N LEU A 115 17.47 -21.40 -17.63
CA LEU A 115 16.69 -21.67 -16.42
C LEU A 115 17.05 -20.72 -15.27
N VAL A 116 18.34 -20.43 -15.11
CA VAL A 116 18.79 -19.45 -14.11
C VAL A 116 18.29 -18.05 -14.43
N THR A 117 18.30 -17.65 -15.71
CA THR A 117 17.79 -16.35 -16.16
C THR A 117 16.28 -16.22 -15.90
N GLU A 118 15.51 -17.27 -16.15
CA GLU A 118 14.07 -17.32 -15.82
C GLU A 118 13.86 -17.19 -14.30
N THR A 119 14.68 -17.89 -13.50
CA THR A 119 14.64 -17.81 -12.03
C THR A 119 14.96 -16.39 -11.56
N ILE A 120 15.96 -15.72 -12.13
CA ILE A 120 16.27 -14.31 -11.85
C ILE A 120 15.06 -13.42 -12.15
N GLY A 121 14.37 -13.65 -13.27
CA GLY A 121 13.14 -12.94 -13.62
C GLY A 121 12.06 -13.09 -12.53
N SER A 122 11.85 -14.31 -12.06
CA SER A 122 10.92 -14.62 -10.98
C SER A 122 11.32 -13.94 -9.66
N CYS A 123 12.61 -14.00 -9.28
CA CYS A 123 13.13 -13.33 -8.09
C CYS A 123 12.95 -11.81 -8.17
N ARG A 124 13.23 -11.20 -9.32
CA ARG A 124 13.00 -9.75 -9.52
C ARG A 124 11.53 -9.37 -9.38
N ASN A 125 10.62 -10.19 -9.89
CA ASN A 125 9.18 -9.94 -9.74
C ASN A 125 8.73 -10.02 -8.28
N LEU A 126 9.27 -10.98 -7.50
CA LEU A 126 9.03 -11.08 -6.06
C LEU A 126 9.61 -9.87 -5.30
N ALA A 127 10.86 -9.50 -5.59
CA ALA A 127 11.52 -8.34 -4.97
C ALA A 127 10.76 -7.04 -5.22
N ARG A 128 10.26 -6.82 -6.44
CA ARG A 128 9.43 -5.65 -6.80
C ARG A 128 8.09 -5.61 -6.04
N GLY A 129 7.48 -6.76 -5.77
CA GLY A 129 6.28 -6.85 -4.93
C GLY A 129 6.56 -6.49 -3.47
N LEU A 130 7.77 -6.75 -3.00
CA LEU A 130 8.21 -6.42 -1.64
C LEU A 130 8.72 -4.98 -1.53
N HIS A 131 9.51 -4.51 -2.48
CA HIS A 131 10.03 -3.14 -2.53
C HIS A 131 10.02 -2.59 -3.97
N PRO A 132 9.27 -1.51 -4.24
CA PRO A 132 9.21 -0.94 -5.59
C PRO A 132 10.52 -0.19 -5.90
N VAL A 133 11.50 -0.87 -6.47
CA VAL A 133 12.81 -0.30 -6.84
C VAL A 133 12.65 0.91 -7.76
N THR A 134 11.68 0.84 -8.69
CA THR A 134 11.34 1.94 -9.61
C THR A 134 10.88 3.19 -8.87
N LEU A 135 10.26 3.05 -7.69
CA LEU A 135 9.85 4.18 -6.86
C LEU A 135 11.07 5.00 -6.40
N ALA A 136 12.13 4.32 -5.98
CA ALA A 136 13.35 4.97 -5.51
C ALA A 136 14.18 5.58 -6.66
N SER A 137 14.20 4.92 -7.83
CA SER A 137 15.05 5.32 -8.96
C SER A 137 14.37 6.29 -9.94
N ALA A 138 13.06 6.15 -10.17
CA ALA A 138 12.31 6.90 -11.19
C ALA A 138 11.05 7.62 -10.66
N GLY A 139 10.78 7.52 -9.35
CA GLY A 139 9.69 8.22 -8.68
C GLY A 139 8.31 7.56 -8.81
N LEU A 140 7.32 8.17 -8.18
CA LEU A 140 5.97 7.62 -8.06
C LEU A 140 5.26 7.41 -9.40
N PRO A 141 5.29 8.34 -10.37
CA PRO A 141 4.59 8.10 -11.65
C PRO A 141 5.10 6.86 -12.38
N ALA A 142 6.42 6.66 -12.45
CA ALA A 142 7.01 5.50 -13.11
C ALA A 142 6.68 4.19 -12.37
N ALA A 143 6.66 4.20 -11.04
CA ALA A 143 6.27 3.04 -10.24
C ALA A 143 4.78 2.68 -10.43
N LEU A 144 3.88 3.66 -10.57
CA LEU A 144 2.46 3.43 -10.84
C LEU A 144 2.23 2.91 -12.27
N GLU A 145 2.99 3.38 -13.24
CA GLU A 145 2.96 2.87 -14.62
C GLU A 145 3.42 1.40 -14.67
N GLU A 146 4.50 1.07 -13.94
CA GLU A 146 4.96 -0.32 -13.79
C GLU A 146 3.93 -1.20 -13.06
N LEU A 147 3.28 -0.68 -12.01
CA LEU A 147 2.18 -1.38 -11.33
C LEU A 147 1.06 -1.70 -12.32
N ALA A 148 0.64 -0.73 -13.14
CA ALA A 148 -0.40 -0.91 -14.14
C ALA A 148 -0.04 -2.00 -15.17
N ALA A 149 1.21 -2.01 -15.65
CA ALA A 149 1.68 -3.00 -16.64
C ALA A 149 1.79 -4.43 -16.10
N ARG A 150 1.90 -4.60 -14.78
CA ARG A 150 2.12 -5.91 -14.12
C ARG A 150 0.82 -6.66 -13.82
N VAL A 151 -0.30 -5.96 -13.73
CA VAL A 151 -1.59 -6.53 -13.30
C VAL A 151 -2.24 -7.28 -14.45
N PRO A 152 -2.79 -8.51 -14.25
CA PRO A 152 -3.47 -9.27 -15.30
C PRO A 152 -4.92 -8.76 -15.52
N ALA A 153 -5.09 -7.47 -15.78
CA ALA A 153 -6.32 -6.77 -16.14
C ALA A 153 -5.99 -5.60 -17.06
N ASP A 154 -6.99 -5.00 -17.71
CA ASP A 154 -6.80 -3.76 -18.49
C ASP A 154 -6.64 -2.58 -17.51
N VAL A 155 -5.39 -2.28 -17.13
CA VAL A 155 -5.07 -1.18 -16.22
C VAL A 155 -4.48 -0.01 -17.00
N LYS A 156 -5.12 1.17 -16.88
CA LYS A 156 -4.64 2.41 -17.51
C LYS A 156 -4.11 3.35 -16.45
N PHE A 157 -2.92 3.89 -16.67
CA PHE A 157 -2.33 4.92 -15.84
C PHE A 157 -2.42 6.28 -16.53
N HIS A 158 -2.92 7.28 -15.80
CA HIS A 158 -3.04 8.66 -16.27
C HIS A 158 -2.27 9.60 -15.35
N TRP A 159 -1.29 10.27 -15.95
CA TRP A 159 -0.51 11.32 -15.31
C TRP A 159 -0.25 12.46 -16.31
N PRO A 160 -0.56 13.71 -15.98
CA PRO A 160 -0.21 14.85 -16.85
C PRO A 160 1.32 15.03 -16.83
N ARG A 161 1.97 14.63 -17.94
CA ARG A 161 3.45 14.68 -18.08
C ARG A 161 4.04 16.09 -17.98
N SER A 162 3.22 17.12 -18.07
CA SER A 162 3.62 18.53 -17.89
C SER A 162 3.94 18.89 -16.43
N GLU A 163 3.48 18.10 -15.48
CA GLU A 163 3.67 18.36 -14.06
C GLU A 163 4.81 17.48 -13.51
N ARG A 164 5.98 18.09 -13.30
CA ARG A 164 7.06 17.44 -12.54
C ARG A 164 6.80 17.65 -11.06
N ILE A 165 6.35 16.60 -10.37
CA ILE A 165 6.21 16.62 -8.93
C ILE A 165 7.20 15.64 -8.36
N ASP A 166 8.11 16.19 -7.58
CA ASP A 166 9.00 15.40 -6.74
C ASP A 166 8.27 15.12 -5.43
N PHE A 167 7.88 13.85 -5.25
CA PHE A 167 7.25 13.39 -4.02
C PHE A 167 8.36 13.00 -3.03
N GLU A 168 8.22 13.44 -1.79
CA GLU A 168 9.08 12.95 -0.73
C GLU A 168 9.01 11.41 -0.66
N PRO A 169 10.14 10.69 -0.44
CA PRO A 169 10.20 9.22 -0.55
C PRO A 169 9.14 8.47 0.28
N MET A 170 8.92 8.90 1.53
CA MET A 170 7.90 8.27 2.41
C MET A 170 6.49 8.50 1.89
N LEU A 171 6.21 9.71 1.41
CA LEU A 171 4.90 10.05 0.83
C LEU A 171 4.65 9.23 -0.44
N ALA A 172 5.65 9.15 -1.33
CA ALA A 172 5.59 8.35 -2.55
C ALA A 172 5.33 6.86 -2.25
N LEU A 173 6.01 6.31 -1.23
CA LEU A 173 5.83 4.92 -0.81
C LEU A 173 4.40 4.66 -0.30
N HIS A 174 3.86 5.53 0.55
CA HIS A 174 2.51 5.34 1.06
C HIS A 174 1.45 5.46 -0.05
N LEU A 175 1.60 6.41 -0.99
CA LEU A 175 0.71 6.51 -2.16
C LEU A 175 0.79 5.27 -3.05
N TYR A 176 1.99 4.78 -3.32
CA TYR A 176 2.20 3.54 -4.08
C TYR A 176 1.50 2.34 -3.42
N ARG A 177 1.66 2.18 -2.09
CA ARG A 177 1.01 1.09 -1.34
C ARG A 177 -0.51 1.20 -1.31
N ILE A 178 -1.06 2.42 -1.29
CA ILE A 178 -2.50 2.63 -1.44
C ILE A 178 -2.97 2.17 -2.82
N ALA A 179 -2.25 2.54 -3.89
CA ALA A 179 -2.57 2.10 -5.24
C ALA A 179 -2.48 0.58 -5.39
N GLU A 180 -1.41 -0.04 -4.90
CA GLU A 180 -1.18 -1.48 -4.94
C GLU A 180 -2.33 -2.26 -4.26
N GLU A 181 -2.74 -1.84 -3.07
CA GLU A 181 -3.85 -2.45 -2.32
C GLU A 181 -5.20 -2.24 -3.01
N ALA A 182 -5.46 -1.02 -3.53
CA ALA A 182 -6.71 -0.73 -4.24
C ALA A 182 -6.83 -1.56 -5.53
N VAL A 183 -5.75 -1.67 -6.31
CA VAL A 183 -5.68 -2.51 -7.52
C VAL A 183 -5.85 -3.99 -7.17
N ALA A 184 -5.19 -4.49 -6.12
CA ALA A 184 -5.34 -5.86 -5.66
C ALA A 184 -6.79 -6.17 -5.24
N ASN A 185 -7.46 -5.22 -4.57
CA ASN A 185 -8.86 -5.34 -4.18
C ASN A 185 -9.80 -5.37 -5.39
N ALA A 186 -9.55 -4.52 -6.39
CA ALA A 186 -10.31 -4.51 -7.65
C ALA A 186 -10.23 -5.86 -8.37
N VAL A 187 -9.03 -6.43 -8.48
CA VAL A 187 -8.81 -7.73 -9.15
C VAL A 187 -9.40 -8.88 -8.33
N LYS A 188 -9.02 -9.00 -7.05
CA LYS A 188 -9.34 -10.17 -6.21
C LYS A 188 -10.77 -10.19 -5.72
N HIS A 189 -11.31 -9.01 -5.36
CA HIS A 189 -12.59 -8.92 -4.65
C HIS A 189 -13.70 -8.35 -5.52
N ALA A 190 -13.41 -7.39 -6.40
CA ALA A 190 -14.44 -6.80 -7.26
C ALA A 190 -14.59 -7.54 -8.60
N GLY A 191 -13.60 -8.34 -9.02
CA GLY A 191 -13.61 -9.02 -10.32
C GLY A 191 -13.56 -8.03 -11.48
N ALA A 192 -12.91 -6.89 -11.27
CA ALA A 192 -12.81 -5.82 -12.24
C ALA A 192 -12.04 -6.27 -13.50
N LYS A 193 -12.52 -5.86 -14.65
CA LYS A 193 -11.86 -6.06 -15.95
C LYS A 193 -11.04 -4.84 -16.35
N ARG A 194 -11.49 -3.66 -15.99
CA ARG A 194 -10.82 -2.39 -16.29
C ARG A 194 -10.56 -1.63 -15.01
N ILE A 195 -9.33 -1.16 -14.85
CA ILE A 195 -8.89 -0.36 -13.71
C ILE A 195 -8.22 0.90 -14.27
N THR A 196 -8.48 2.01 -13.66
CA THR A 196 -7.81 3.28 -13.99
C THR A 196 -7.07 3.77 -12.76
N ILE A 197 -5.77 4.05 -12.91
CA ILE A 197 -4.96 4.71 -11.89
C ILE A 197 -4.75 6.14 -12.37
N GLY A 198 -5.21 7.12 -11.62
CA GLY A 198 -5.04 8.55 -11.89
C GLY A 198 -4.14 9.19 -10.83
N LEU A 199 -3.15 9.96 -11.26
CA LEU A 199 -2.39 10.83 -10.39
C LEU A 199 -2.49 12.26 -10.96
N ALA A 200 -2.91 13.23 -10.16
CA ALA A 200 -3.14 14.59 -10.64
C ALA A 200 -2.92 15.61 -9.54
N ILE A 201 -2.77 16.88 -9.92
CA ILE A 201 -2.84 18.01 -9.01
C ILE A 201 -4.15 18.74 -9.21
N LEU A 202 -5.04 18.65 -8.25
CA LEU A 202 -6.32 19.34 -8.27
C LEU A 202 -6.32 20.47 -7.24
N ALA A 203 -6.45 21.72 -7.71
CA ALA A 203 -6.39 22.91 -6.87
C ALA A 203 -5.14 22.95 -5.95
N GLY A 204 -3.97 22.60 -6.50
CA GLY A 204 -2.70 22.57 -5.79
C GLY A 204 -2.50 21.38 -4.83
N ARG A 205 -3.43 20.43 -4.81
CA ARG A 205 -3.38 19.24 -3.96
C ARG A 205 -3.10 18.00 -4.81
N PRO A 206 -2.11 17.19 -4.46
CA PRO A 206 -1.94 15.89 -5.09
C PRO A 206 -3.14 14.98 -4.79
N VAL A 207 -3.66 14.33 -5.82
CA VAL A 207 -4.76 13.37 -5.74
C VAL A 207 -4.34 12.10 -6.45
N LEU A 208 -4.40 10.99 -5.73
CA LEU A 208 -4.29 9.65 -6.29
C LEU A 208 -5.69 9.03 -6.32
N GLU A 209 -6.09 8.55 -7.49
CA GLU A 209 -7.39 7.94 -7.72
C GLU A 209 -7.23 6.56 -8.36
N ILE A 210 -7.88 5.55 -7.82
CA ILE A 210 -7.96 4.22 -8.40
C ILE A 210 -9.45 3.90 -8.60
N ALA A 211 -9.86 3.71 -9.85
CA ALA A 211 -11.23 3.45 -10.22
C ALA A 211 -11.33 2.11 -10.97
N ASP A 212 -12.27 1.26 -10.57
CA ASP A 212 -12.54 -0.03 -11.20
C ASP A 212 -13.98 -0.11 -11.76
N ASP A 213 -14.22 -1.12 -12.62
CA ASP A 213 -15.53 -1.45 -13.18
C ASP A 213 -16.13 -2.74 -12.58
N GLY A 214 -15.68 -3.13 -11.39
CA GLY A 214 -16.13 -4.35 -10.74
C GLY A 214 -17.52 -4.25 -10.10
N LYS A 215 -17.85 -5.20 -9.23
CA LYS A 215 -19.17 -5.28 -8.56
C LYS A 215 -19.42 -4.22 -7.48
N GLY A 216 -18.44 -3.32 -7.25
CA GLY A 216 -18.55 -2.27 -6.23
C GLY A 216 -18.37 -2.77 -4.79
N ILE A 217 -18.58 -1.87 -3.84
CA ILE A 217 -18.44 -2.13 -2.41
C ILE A 217 -19.81 -2.54 -1.87
N GLY A 218 -20.08 -3.83 -1.75
CA GLY A 218 -21.31 -4.30 -1.12
C GLY A 218 -21.46 -3.75 0.32
N ARG A 219 -22.71 -3.56 0.77
CA ARG A 219 -23.03 -2.97 2.09
C ARG A 219 -22.26 -3.57 3.29
N LYS A 220 -21.81 -4.83 3.22
CA LYS A 220 -21.03 -5.51 4.27
C LYS A 220 -19.55 -5.10 4.34
N LEU A 221 -18.97 -4.57 3.25
CA LEU A 221 -17.52 -4.29 3.19
C LEU A 221 -17.14 -2.86 3.60
N LYS A 222 -18.12 -1.99 3.87
CA LYS A 222 -17.84 -0.58 4.27
C LYS A 222 -17.01 -0.42 5.56
N ASN A 223 -16.90 -1.45 6.40
CA ASN A 223 -16.32 -1.28 7.73
C ASN A 223 -15.28 -2.32 8.21
N GLU A 224 -14.94 -3.40 7.46
CA GLU A 224 -14.25 -4.52 8.12
C GLU A 224 -13.03 -5.13 7.39
N GLY A 225 -12.66 -4.70 6.20
CA GLY A 225 -11.49 -5.24 5.50
C GLY A 225 -10.16 -4.68 6.03
N MET A 226 -9.20 -5.55 6.36
CA MET A 226 -7.85 -5.14 6.77
C MET A 226 -7.17 -4.24 5.72
N GLY A 227 -7.39 -4.52 4.43
CA GLY A 227 -6.87 -3.71 3.33
C GLY A 227 -7.37 -2.27 3.34
N LEU A 228 -8.66 -2.05 3.60
CA LEU A 228 -9.22 -0.71 3.70
C LEU A 228 -8.63 0.06 4.90
N ARG A 229 -8.52 -0.58 6.05
CA ARG A 229 -7.88 0.02 7.24
C ARG A 229 -6.42 0.39 6.95
N ASN A 230 -5.68 -0.49 6.28
CA ASN A 230 -4.30 -0.23 5.90
C ASN A 230 -4.19 0.98 4.95
N MET A 231 -5.07 1.09 3.94
CA MET A 231 -5.09 2.24 3.04
C MET A 231 -5.44 3.53 3.79
N GLN A 232 -6.45 3.52 4.67
CA GLN A 232 -6.81 4.67 5.49
C GLN A 232 -5.68 5.11 6.42
N TYR A 233 -5.01 4.13 7.03
CA TYR A 233 -3.84 4.40 7.85
C TYR A 233 -2.73 5.06 7.04
N ARG A 234 -2.36 4.47 5.88
CA ARG A 234 -1.32 5.02 5.02
C ARG A 234 -1.63 6.46 4.58
N ALA A 235 -2.88 6.73 4.23
CA ALA A 235 -3.33 8.08 3.93
C ALA A 235 -3.16 9.03 5.13
N SER A 236 -3.51 8.58 6.35
CA SER A 236 -3.39 9.40 7.55
C SER A 236 -1.94 9.72 7.92
N VAL A 237 -0.99 8.77 7.71
CA VAL A 237 0.45 8.97 7.97
C VAL A 237 1.00 10.12 7.12
N ILE A 238 0.55 10.25 5.88
CA ILE A 238 0.98 11.31 4.97
C ILE A 238 0.09 12.55 5.03
N GLY A 239 -0.76 12.67 6.07
CA GLY A 239 -1.67 13.80 6.26
C GLY A 239 -2.78 13.88 5.21
N GLY A 240 -3.00 12.83 4.43
CA GLY A 240 -4.02 12.73 3.39
C GLY A 240 -5.37 12.25 3.92
N ASN A 241 -6.39 12.40 3.09
CA ASN A 241 -7.73 11.87 3.31
C ASN A 241 -8.04 10.80 2.26
N LEU A 242 -8.49 9.62 2.70
CA LEU A 242 -8.92 8.53 1.82
C LEU A 242 -10.46 8.46 1.79
N THR A 243 -11.04 8.53 0.61
CA THR A 243 -12.47 8.29 0.37
C THR A 243 -12.68 7.06 -0.48
N LEU A 244 -13.79 6.38 -0.23
CA LEU A 244 -14.25 5.23 -0.99
C LEU A 244 -15.67 5.52 -1.47
N GLU A 245 -15.87 5.50 -2.79
CA GLU A 245 -17.15 5.84 -3.42
C GLU A 245 -17.55 4.74 -4.40
N GLU A 246 -18.84 4.42 -4.44
CA GLU A 246 -19.40 3.61 -5.54
C GLU A 246 -19.54 4.47 -6.77
N ARG A 247 -19.18 3.93 -7.94
CA ARG A 247 -19.27 4.63 -9.21
C ARG A 247 -20.66 4.45 -9.83
N GLU A 248 -21.16 5.48 -10.51
CA GLU A 248 -22.32 5.36 -11.37
C GLU A 248 -22.04 4.33 -12.47
N GLY A 249 -22.89 3.30 -12.57
CA GLY A 249 -22.70 2.18 -13.50
C GLY A 249 -21.92 0.98 -12.94
N GLY A 250 -21.56 1.00 -11.66
CA GLY A 250 -20.85 -0.10 -10.95
C GLY A 250 -19.36 0.16 -10.79
N GLY A 251 -18.75 -0.59 -9.87
CA GLY A 251 -17.36 -0.46 -9.50
C GLY A 251 -17.10 0.48 -8.32
N THR A 252 -15.83 0.63 -7.99
CA THR A 252 -15.36 1.42 -6.85
C THR A 252 -14.38 2.50 -7.30
N CYS A 253 -14.41 3.63 -6.62
CA CYS A 253 -13.39 4.67 -6.71
C CYS A 253 -12.75 4.85 -5.33
N VAL A 254 -11.45 4.57 -5.24
CA VAL A 254 -10.59 4.87 -4.10
C VAL A 254 -9.86 6.16 -4.42
N ARG A 255 -10.04 7.20 -3.60
CA ARG A 255 -9.39 8.49 -3.80
C ARG A 255 -8.62 8.90 -2.55
N CYS A 256 -7.33 9.17 -2.71
CA CYS A 256 -6.48 9.74 -1.68
C CYS A 256 -6.10 11.17 -2.05
N THR A 257 -6.55 12.14 -1.24
CA THR A 257 -6.26 13.57 -1.44
C THR A 257 -5.27 14.03 -0.38
N LEU A 258 -4.18 14.64 -0.80
CA LEU A 258 -3.17 15.21 0.10
C LEU A 258 -3.48 16.67 0.44
N PRO A 259 -2.92 17.20 1.54
CA PRO A 259 -3.01 18.62 1.86
C PRO A 259 -2.32 19.48 0.81
N LEU A 260 -2.64 20.77 0.79
CA LEU A 260 -1.95 21.75 -0.06
C LEU A 260 -0.44 21.69 0.17
N ARG A 261 0.31 21.57 -0.90
CA ARG A 261 1.78 21.65 -0.86
C ARG A 261 2.15 23.06 -0.45
N LYS A 262 2.80 23.23 0.70
CA LYS A 262 3.49 24.51 0.98
C LYS A 262 4.61 24.64 -0.05
N SER A 263 4.56 25.65 -0.90
CA SER A 263 5.70 25.99 -1.77
C SER A 263 6.91 26.21 -0.86
N LYS A 264 7.99 25.47 -1.09
CA LYS A 264 9.27 25.85 -0.53
C LYS A 264 9.63 27.20 -1.18
N SER A 265 9.55 28.27 -0.40
CA SER A 265 10.15 29.56 -0.75
C SER A 265 11.66 29.41 -0.81
#